data_3055731541c55a5a3736a925cb4b67ec
#
_entry.id   3055731541c55a5a3736a925cb4b67ec
#
_cell.length_a   1.000
_cell.length_b   1.000
_cell.length_c   1.000
_cell.angle_alpha   90.00
_cell.angle_beta   90.00
_cell.angle_gamma   90.00
#
_symmetry.space_group_name_H-M   'P 1'
#
loop_
_entity.id
_entity.type
_entity.pdbx_description
1 polymer ?
#
loop_
_entity_poly.entity_id
_entity_poly.type
_entity_poly.pdbx_seq_one_letter_code
_entity_poly.pdbx_strand_id
1 'polypeptide(L)'
;MFGPNVIRNAQKISEEVEADLEKAMEKLPRIKPPGQPPKIWKSIEKVNKEGKTIKFTIQEIPEDRHEDAVQHMCAYFLADEPICQCLNAKDDPAFVQDMSTIWRLLLVEGISIAAFTDNPNGGKPIIAGMNVLGVDFRDHKNSISKYQFKSQNCKNTFVIDVVFDETKIVYEHYGIDKYLYDIGLSVDPAYRGYGLGKDILKIRDLIGREYNIPATATEFSSIISQKSARGAGFELLTAKDFVDIVDENGKQYFPGVKSKTIEIMGKRLS
;
A
#
# COMPACT_ATOMS: atom_id res chain seq x y z
N MET A 1 30.57 21.96 -8.26
CA MET A 1 29.66 22.91 -7.60
C MET A 1 28.67 23.40 -8.63
N PHE A 2 27.41 23.07 -8.47
CA PHE A 2 26.36 23.59 -9.35
C PHE A 2 26.14 25.08 -9.01
N GLY A 3 26.02 25.94 -10.03
CA GLY A 3 25.86 27.38 -9.84
C GLY A 3 24.47 27.72 -9.19
N PRO A 4 24.34 28.88 -8.53
CA PRO A 4 23.13 29.29 -7.79
C PRO A 4 21.85 29.26 -8.64
N ASN A 5 21.94 29.45 -9.94
CA ASN A 5 20.79 29.39 -10.86
C ASN A 5 20.27 27.97 -11.10
N VAL A 6 21.13 26.94 -11.02
CA VAL A 6 20.72 25.53 -11.18
C VAL A 6 19.97 25.06 -9.94
N ILE A 7 20.45 25.49 -8.76
CA ILE A 7 19.79 25.17 -7.47
C ILE A 7 18.42 25.86 -7.40
N ARG A 8 18.34 27.13 -7.83
CA ARG A 8 17.08 27.91 -7.83
C ARG A 8 16.05 27.36 -8.80
N ASN A 9 16.49 26.88 -9.99
CA ASN A 9 15.59 26.23 -10.95
C ASN A 9 15.11 24.86 -10.45
N ALA A 10 15.98 24.08 -9.80
CA ALA A 10 15.58 22.79 -9.21
C ALA A 10 14.58 22.96 -8.06
N GLN A 11 14.76 23.98 -7.21
CA GLN A 11 13.80 24.33 -6.15
C GLN A 11 12.46 24.78 -6.73
N LYS A 12 12.46 25.65 -7.76
CA LYS A 12 11.25 26.11 -8.41
C LYS A 12 10.46 25.01 -9.10
N ILE A 13 11.16 24.04 -9.75
CA ILE A 13 10.54 22.85 -10.34
C ILE A 13 9.95 21.95 -9.24
N SER A 14 10.59 21.83 -8.09
CA SER A 14 10.09 21.07 -6.94
C SER A 14 8.82 21.71 -6.39
N GLU A 15 8.79 23.02 -6.20
CA GLU A 15 7.64 23.78 -5.71
C GLU A 15 6.45 23.74 -6.69
N GLU A 16 6.69 23.81 -8.00
CA GLU A 16 5.63 23.69 -9.03
C GLU A 16 5.03 22.27 -9.06
N VAL A 17 5.87 21.23 -8.92
CA VAL A 17 5.41 19.84 -8.86
C VAL A 17 4.62 19.56 -7.58
N GLU A 18 5.04 20.13 -6.45
CA GLU A 18 4.31 20.04 -5.17
C GLU A 18 2.95 20.76 -5.26
N ALA A 19 2.91 21.94 -5.83
CA ALA A 19 1.66 22.70 -6.02
C ALA A 19 0.67 22.00 -6.97
N ASP A 20 1.15 21.39 -8.04
CA ASP A 20 0.32 20.61 -8.96
C ASP A 20 -0.18 19.30 -8.31
N LEU A 21 0.65 18.67 -7.46
CA LEU A 21 0.26 17.53 -6.67
C LEU A 21 -0.83 17.89 -5.64
N GLU A 22 -0.66 19.01 -4.91
CA GLU A 22 -1.66 19.50 -3.97
C GLU A 22 -3.01 19.77 -4.65
N LYS A 23 -3.01 20.45 -5.80
CA LYS A 23 -4.24 20.68 -6.59
C LYS A 23 -4.86 19.38 -7.11
N ALA A 24 -4.05 18.39 -7.46
CA ALA A 24 -4.53 17.08 -7.84
C ALA A 24 -5.17 16.36 -6.65
N MET A 25 -4.53 16.45 -5.48
CA MET A 25 -5.00 15.85 -4.22
C MET A 25 -6.32 16.46 -3.73
N GLU A 26 -6.54 17.78 -3.90
CA GLU A 26 -7.81 18.45 -3.57
C GLU A 26 -9.01 17.93 -4.38
N LYS A 27 -8.76 17.40 -5.59
CA LYS A 27 -9.80 16.88 -6.50
C LYS A 27 -10.02 15.37 -6.39
N LEU A 28 -9.25 14.69 -5.54
CA LEU A 28 -9.40 13.24 -5.37
C LEU A 28 -10.65 12.91 -4.55
N PRO A 29 -11.34 11.81 -4.88
CA PRO A 29 -12.45 11.34 -4.07
C PRO A 29 -11.91 10.98 -2.67
N ARG A 30 -12.36 11.72 -1.66
CA ARG A 30 -12.10 11.34 -0.26
C ARG A 30 -13.20 10.42 0.20
N ILE A 31 -12.84 9.24 0.69
CA ILE A 31 -13.78 8.32 1.33
C ILE A 31 -14.18 8.88 2.70
N LYS A 32 -13.21 9.41 3.43
CA LYS A 32 -13.42 10.09 4.70
C LYS A 32 -13.43 11.61 4.49
N PRO A 33 -14.44 12.36 5.00
CA PRO A 33 -14.45 13.81 4.96
C PRO A 33 -13.20 14.42 5.62
N PRO A 34 -12.65 15.52 5.07
CA PRO A 34 -11.48 16.17 5.67
C PRO A 34 -11.78 16.72 7.07
N GLY A 35 -10.76 16.85 7.91
CA GLY A 35 -10.87 17.41 9.25
C GLY A 35 -11.51 16.49 10.30
N GLN A 36 -11.92 15.29 9.96
CA GLN A 36 -12.36 14.31 10.93
C GLN A 36 -11.15 13.67 11.64
N PRO A 37 -11.19 13.49 12.97
CA PRO A 37 -10.10 12.85 13.69
C PRO A 37 -9.91 11.40 13.22
N PRO A 38 -8.67 10.88 13.28
CA PRO A 38 -8.39 9.51 12.90
C PRO A 38 -9.16 8.53 13.78
N LYS A 39 -9.83 7.57 13.16
CA LYS A 39 -10.59 6.56 13.87
C LYS A 39 -9.65 5.48 14.42
N ILE A 40 -9.74 5.21 15.71
CA ILE A 40 -9.08 4.09 16.35
C ILE A 40 -9.96 2.85 16.14
N TRP A 41 -9.41 1.85 15.46
CA TRP A 41 -10.10 0.61 15.14
C TRP A 41 -9.95 -0.43 16.23
N LYS A 42 -8.73 -0.58 16.76
CA LYS A 42 -8.43 -1.61 17.75
C LYS A 42 -7.14 -1.32 18.51
N SER A 43 -7.15 -1.59 19.82
CA SER A 43 -5.93 -1.72 20.60
C SER A 43 -5.68 -3.21 20.91
N ILE A 44 -4.45 -3.65 20.72
CA ILE A 44 -4.03 -5.04 20.90
C ILE A 44 -2.73 -5.10 21.69
N GLU A 45 -2.61 -6.10 22.54
CA GLU A 45 -1.35 -6.47 23.18
C GLU A 45 -0.85 -7.78 22.59
N LYS A 46 0.44 -7.82 22.31
CA LYS A 46 1.09 -8.97 21.70
C LYS A 46 2.32 -9.36 22.51
N VAL A 47 2.53 -10.66 22.60
CA VAL A 47 3.74 -11.23 23.20
C VAL A 47 4.52 -11.93 22.11
N ASN A 48 5.79 -11.60 21.95
CA ASN A 48 6.66 -12.30 21.02
C ASN A 48 7.17 -13.63 21.61
N LYS A 49 7.93 -14.37 20.82
CA LYS A 49 8.50 -15.67 21.23
C LYS A 49 9.45 -15.57 22.43
N GLU A 50 10.00 -14.40 22.69
CA GLU A 50 10.93 -14.09 23.78
C GLU A 50 10.21 -13.60 25.05
N GLY A 51 8.86 -13.57 25.04
CA GLY A 51 8.06 -13.14 26.18
C GLY A 51 7.89 -11.62 26.31
N LYS A 52 8.37 -10.81 25.32
CA LYS A 52 8.20 -9.36 25.35
C LYS A 52 6.78 -8.98 24.91
N THR A 53 6.08 -8.25 25.78
CA THR A 53 4.75 -7.69 25.48
C THR A 53 4.90 -6.29 24.87
N ILE A 54 4.20 -6.05 23.77
CA ILE A 54 4.07 -4.74 23.13
C ILE A 54 2.61 -4.45 22.87
N LYS A 55 2.21 -3.21 23.15
CA LYS A 55 0.88 -2.67 22.85
C LYS A 55 0.89 -1.95 21.51
N PHE A 56 -0.10 -2.25 20.69
CA PHE A 56 -0.33 -1.58 19.41
C PHE A 56 -1.74 -0.97 19.37
N THR A 57 -1.83 0.24 18.83
CA THR A 57 -3.10 0.87 18.49
C THR A 57 -3.22 0.94 16.98
N ILE A 58 -4.17 0.20 16.40
CA ILE A 58 -4.44 0.22 14.97
C ILE A 58 -5.50 1.28 14.70
N GLN A 59 -5.14 2.28 13.92
CA GLN A 59 -5.99 3.43 13.59
C GLN A 59 -5.75 3.93 12.18
N GLU A 60 -6.60 4.82 11.70
CA GLU A 60 -6.36 5.60 10.49
C GLU A 60 -5.12 6.47 10.67
N ILE A 61 -4.38 6.68 9.58
CA ILE A 61 -3.16 7.47 9.59
C ILE A 61 -3.57 8.95 9.63
N PRO A 62 -3.18 9.71 10.68
CA PRO A 62 -3.45 11.15 10.75
C PRO A 62 -2.76 11.91 9.61
N GLU A 63 -3.34 13.02 9.15
CA GLU A 63 -2.78 13.82 8.05
C GLU A 63 -1.34 14.32 8.37
N ASP A 64 -1.06 14.72 9.62
CA ASP A 64 0.28 15.15 10.07
C ASP A 64 1.31 13.99 10.18
N ARG A 65 0.88 12.75 9.86
CA ARG A 65 1.71 11.54 9.82
C ARG A 65 1.84 10.94 8.43
N HIS A 66 1.30 11.58 7.38
CA HIS A 66 1.37 11.07 6.01
C HIS A 66 2.82 10.93 5.53
N GLU A 67 3.69 11.92 5.80
CA GLU A 67 5.11 11.82 5.42
C GLU A 67 5.86 10.75 6.21
N ASP A 68 5.56 10.57 7.50
CA ASP A 68 6.12 9.45 8.27
C ASP A 68 5.70 8.10 7.68
N ALA A 69 4.46 8.01 7.19
CA ALA A 69 3.94 6.81 6.52
C ALA A 69 4.67 6.54 5.20
N VAL A 70 4.85 7.56 4.36
CA VAL A 70 5.61 7.44 3.10
C VAL A 70 7.06 7.01 3.37
N GLN A 71 7.71 7.60 4.38
CA GLN A 71 9.07 7.22 4.78
C GLN A 71 9.14 5.77 5.25
N HIS A 72 8.16 5.29 6.02
CA HIS A 72 8.05 3.89 6.44
C HIS A 72 7.95 2.96 5.22
N MET A 73 7.10 3.28 4.24
CA MET A 73 6.96 2.49 3.02
C MET A 73 8.24 2.48 2.19
N CYS A 74 8.90 3.60 2.01
CA CYS A 74 10.20 3.67 1.32
C CYS A 74 11.28 2.85 2.03
N ALA A 75 11.33 2.89 3.36
CA ALA A 75 12.35 2.21 4.14
C ALA A 75 12.17 0.69 4.16
N TYR A 76 10.93 0.21 4.29
CA TYR A 76 10.64 -1.19 4.59
C TYR A 76 9.92 -1.92 3.45
N PHE A 77 8.91 -1.32 2.83
CA PHE A 77 8.17 -1.98 1.75
C PHE A 77 9.06 -2.15 0.51
N LEU A 78 9.68 -1.07 0.02
CA LEU A 78 10.55 -1.14 -1.16
C LEU A 78 11.78 -2.06 -0.95
N ALA A 79 12.18 -2.26 0.30
CA ALA A 79 13.31 -3.14 0.63
C ALA A 79 12.93 -4.62 0.66
N ASP A 80 11.66 -4.96 0.95
CA ASP A 80 11.26 -6.33 1.33
C ASP A 80 10.25 -6.97 0.38
N GLU A 81 9.45 -6.18 -0.34
CA GLU A 81 8.47 -6.69 -1.27
C GLU A 81 9.17 -7.37 -2.46
N PRO A 82 8.79 -8.61 -2.85
CA PRO A 82 9.53 -9.42 -3.82
C PRO A 82 9.73 -8.77 -5.20
N ILE A 83 8.73 -8.08 -5.72
CA ILE A 83 8.81 -7.38 -7.01
C ILE A 83 9.74 -6.18 -6.89
N CYS A 84 9.59 -5.39 -5.81
CA CYS A 84 10.46 -4.25 -5.53
C CYS A 84 11.92 -4.68 -5.36
N GLN A 85 12.19 -5.80 -4.67
CA GLN A 85 13.54 -6.36 -4.58
C GLN A 85 14.09 -6.79 -5.95
N CYS A 86 13.27 -7.47 -6.75
CA CYS A 86 13.66 -7.94 -8.08
C CYS A 86 14.05 -6.78 -9.01
N LEU A 87 13.34 -5.66 -8.90
CA LEU A 87 13.54 -4.46 -9.72
C LEU A 87 14.53 -3.45 -9.12
N ASN A 88 15.16 -3.74 -7.98
CA ASN A 88 16.01 -2.82 -7.22
C ASN A 88 15.31 -1.46 -6.96
N ALA A 89 14.03 -1.49 -6.64
CA ALA A 89 13.15 -0.33 -6.51
C ALA A 89 13.69 0.72 -5.54
N LYS A 90 14.28 0.28 -4.42
CA LYS A 90 14.85 1.15 -3.39
C LYS A 90 15.99 2.02 -3.90
N ASP A 91 16.76 1.54 -4.87
CA ASP A 91 17.94 2.21 -5.42
C ASP A 91 17.64 2.96 -6.74
N ASP A 92 16.38 2.94 -7.20
CA ASP A 92 15.88 3.73 -8.36
C ASP A 92 15.14 4.98 -7.85
N PRO A 93 15.74 6.19 -7.92
CA PRO A 93 15.10 7.41 -7.43
C PRO A 93 13.77 7.74 -8.12
N ALA A 94 13.63 7.39 -9.42
CA ALA A 94 12.39 7.61 -10.15
C ALA A 94 11.28 6.66 -9.66
N PHE A 95 11.62 5.39 -9.36
CA PHE A 95 10.71 4.43 -8.75
C PHE A 95 10.25 4.90 -7.37
N VAL A 96 11.19 5.31 -6.51
CA VAL A 96 10.88 5.84 -5.18
C VAL A 96 9.96 7.05 -5.27
N GLN A 97 10.21 7.96 -6.22
CA GLN A 97 9.38 9.13 -6.44
C GLN A 97 7.96 8.74 -6.89
N ASP A 98 7.82 7.82 -7.85
CA ASP A 98 6.53 7.35 -8.34
C ASP A 98 5.70 6.73 -7.20
N MET A 99 6.27 5.78 -6.47
CA MET A 99 5.58 5.12 -5.37
C MET A 99 5.22 6.07 -4.24
N SER A 100 6.14 6.98 -3.88
CA SER A 100 5.86 8.00 -2.86
C SER A 100 4.69 8.89 -3.24
N THR A 101 4.59 9.26 -4.52
CA THR A 101 3.46 10.04 -5.04
C THR A 101 2.16 9.24 -4.97
N ILE A 102 2.16 7.98 -5.41
CA ILE A 102 0.99 7.11 -5.38
C ILE A 102 0.50 6.91 -3.94
N TRP A 103 1.41 6.68 -3.00
CA TRP A 103 1.02 6.55 -1.59
C TRP A 103 0.43 7.83 -1.02
N ARG A 104 0.97 9.03 -1.35
CA ARG A 104 0.37 10.30 -0.93
C ARG A 104 -1.05 10.46 -1.48
N LEU A 105 -1.28 10.10 -2.76
CA LEU A 105 -2.61 10.15 -3.36
C LEU A 105 -3.62 9.28 -2.59
N LEU A 106 -3.23 8.06 -2.21
CA LEU A 106 -4.09 7.15 -1.45
C LEU A 106 -4.28 7.58 0.01
N LEU A 107 -3.25 8.13 0.65
CA LEU A 107 -3.35 8.62 2.03
C LEU A 107 -4.41 9.73 2.17
N VAL A 108 -4.59 10.54 1.13
CA VAL A 108 -5.63 11.59 1.10
C VAL A 108 -7.06 11.04 1.13
N GLU A 109 -7.30 9.80 0.68
CA GLU A 109 -8.61 9.15 0.82
C GLU A 109 -9.03 8.98 2.29
N GLY A 110 -8.08 9.03 3.23
CA GLY A 110 -8.30 9.11 4.67
C GLY A 110 -8.61 7.77 5.36
N ILE A 111 -8.48 6.63 4.65
CA ILE A 111 -8.83 5.30 5.14
C ILE A 111 -7.63 4.36 5.32
N SER A 112 -6.43 4.80 4.94
CA SER A 112 -5.21 4.06 5.20
C SER A 112 -4.94 3.92 6.69
N ILE A 113 -4.42 2.78 7.12
CA ILE A 113 -4.28 2.44 8.54
C ILE A 113 -2.85 2.09 8.93
N ALA A 114 -2.51 2.40 10.18
CA ALA A 114 -1.26 1.97 10.78
C ALA A 114 -1.45 1.44 12.20
N ALA A 115 -0.59 0.52 12.58
CA ALA A 115 -0.40 0.07 13.94
C ALA A 115 0.70 0.93 14.59
N PHE A 116 0.31 1.76 15.53
CA PHE A 116 1.19 2.61 16.31
C PHE A 116 1.56 1.93 17.62
N THR A 117 2.80 2.13 18.06
CA THR A 117 3.28 1.73 19.38
C THR A 117 4.04 2.88 20.04
N ASP A 118 4.13 2.85 21.37
CA ASP A 118 4.84 3.88 22.11
C ASP A 118 6.32 3.95 21.69
N ASN A 119 6.85 5.15 21.58
CA ASN A 119 8.26 5.36 21.33
C ASN A 119 9.03 5.31 22.65
N PRO A 120 9.91 4.33 22.88
CA PRO A 120 10.65 4.20 24.12
C PRO A 120 11.59 5.38 24.41
N ASN A 121 11.93 6.16 23.38
CA ASN A 121 12.75 7.36 23.50
C ASN A 121 11.92 8.64 23.67
N GLY A 122 10.61 8.52 23.79
CA GLY A 122 9.70 9.67 23.83
C GLY A 122 9.40 10.25 22.45
N GLY A 123 8.48 11.21 22.37
CA GLY A 123 8.06 11.82 21.12
C GLY A 123 6.87 11.11 20.46
N LYS A 124 6.77 11.23 19.12
CA LYS A 124 5.66 10.65 18.37
C LYS A 124 5.67 9.13 18.43
N PRO A 125 4.49 8.46 18.55
CA PRO A 125 4.38 7.01 18.43
C PRO A 125 5.00 6.48 17.13
N ILE A 126 5.61 5.31 17.19
CA ILE A 126 6.26 4.65 16.05
C ILE A 126 5.21 3.94 15.19
N ILE A 127 5.33 4.03 13.87
CA ILE A 127 4.57 3.19 12.94
C ILE A 127 5.26 1.82 12.91
N ALA A 128 4.65 0.84 13.57
CA ALA A 128 5.15 -0.53 13.63
C ALA A 128 4.77 -1.36 12.39
N GLY A 129 3.72 -0.98 11.71
CA GLY A 129 3.26 -1.55 10.45
C GLY A 129 2.07 -0.77 9.92
N MET A 130 1.82 -0.87 8.63
CA MET A 130 0.76 -0.10 7.98
C MET A 130 0.26 -0.74 6.71
N ASN A 131 -0.90 -0.29 6.25
CA ASN A 131 -1.50 -0.68 4.99
C ASN A 131 -2.04 0.55 4.29
N VAL A 132 -1.53 0.85 3.10
CA VAL A 132 -2.01 1.97 2.27
C VAL A 132 -3.19 1.48 1.46
N LEU A 133 -4.35 2.06 1.71
CA LEU A 133 -5.64 1.62 1.21
C LEU A 133 -6.25 2.61 0.24
N GLY A 134 -6.98 2.09 -0.73
CA GLY A 134 -7.83 2.86 -1.65
C GLY A 134 -9.13 2.13 -1.93
N VAL A 135 -10.09 2.82 -2.54
CA VAL A 135 -11.34 2.23 -3.02
C VAL A 135 -11.40 2.29 -4.52
N ASP A 136 -11.60 1.14 -5.15
CA ASP A 136 -11.86 1.06 -6.58
C ASP A 136 -13.37 1.05 -6.85
N PHE A 137 -13.82 1.74 -7.90
CA PHE A 137 -15.20 1.86 -8.32
C PHE A 137 -15.35 1.40 -9.76
N ARG A 138 -16.28 0.49 -10.03
CA ARG A 138 -16.49 -0.11 -11.36
C ARG A 138 -16.59 0.92 -12.49
N ASP A 139 -17.31 2.01 -12.26
CA ASP A 139 -17.62 3.02 -13.29
C ASP A 139 -16.70 4.24 -13.25
N HIS A 140 -15.74 4.29 -12.34
CA HIS A 140 -14.85 5.42 -12.19
C HIS A 140 -13.39 4.99 -12.21
N LYS A 141 -12.57 5.71 -12.99
CA LYS A 141 -11.12 5.52 -12.95
C LYS A 141 -10.61 5.97 -11.58
N ASN A 142 -9.88 5.10 -10.90
CA ASN A 142 -9.25 5.41 -9.62
C ASN A 142 -8.16 6.50 -9.75
N SER A 143 -7.68 6.99 -8.62
CA SER A 143 -6.70 8.08 -8.53
C SER A 143 -5.40 7.78 -9.29
N ILE A 144 -5.03 6.50 -9.39
CA ILE A 144 -3.77 6.04 -9.99
C ILE A 144 -3.88 5.90 -11.51
N SER A 145 -5.07 5.65 -12.05
CA SER A 145 -5.27 5.36 -13.49
C SER A 145 -4.80 6.47 -14.44
N LYS A 146 -4.65 7.70 -13.95
CA LYS A 146 -4.17 8.87 -14.71
C LYS A 146 -2.72 9.21 -14.40
N TYR A 147 -2.09 8.47 -13.49
CA TYR A 147 -0.71 8.75 -13.09
C TYR A 147 0.27 8.46 -14.22
N GLN A 148 1.20 9.39 -14.46
CA GLN A 148 2.25 9.23 -15.46
C GLN A 148 3.55 8.81 -14.78
N PHE A 149 3.91 7.54 -14.96
CA PHE A 149 5.11 6.97 -14.36
C PHE A 149 6.38 7.57 -14.97
N LYS A 150 7.35 7.91 -14.13
CA LYS A 150 8.70 8.33 -14.50
C LYS A 150 9.65 7.13 -14.61
N SER A 151 9.46 6.12 -13.77
CA SER A 151 10.22 4.87 -13.81
C SER A 151 9.48 3.80 -14.61
N GLN A 152 10.15 3.25 -15.64
CA GLN A 152 9.61 2.11 -16.38
C GLN A 152 9.48 0.88 -15.48
N ASN A 153 10.40 0.69 -14.53
CA ASN A 153 10.32 -0.40 -13.55
C ASN A 153 9.10 -0.24 -12.63
N CYS A 154 8.81 0.98 -12.17
CA CYS A 154 7.61 1.23 -11.38
C CYS A 154 6.35 0.95 -12.20
N LYS A 155 6.28 1.42 -13.45
CA LYS A 155 5.17 1.09 -14.36
C LYS A 155 4.99 -0.41 -14.54
N ASN A 156 6.09 -1.16 -14.62
CA ASN A 156 6.05 -2.62 -14.78
C ASN A 156 5.44 -3.33 -13.55
N THR A 157 5.47 -2.76 -12.34
CA THR A 157 4.80 -3.37 -11.19
C THR A 157 3.29 -3.44 -11.37
N PHE A 158 2.71 -2.45 -12.03
CA PHE A 158 1.26 -2.36 -12.30
C PHE A 158 0.81 -3.18 -13.53
N VAL A 159 1.73 -3.89 -14.20
CA VAL A 159 1.33 -4.83 -15.26
C VAL A 159 0.53 -6.01 -14.69
N ILE A 160 0.68 -6.29 -13.42
CA ILE A 160 -0.04 -7.35 -12.71
C ILE A 160 -1.55 -7.16 -12.82
N ASP A 161 -2.07 -5.95 -12.60
CA ASP A 161 -3.48 -5.60 -12.75
C ASP A 161 -4.01 -5.99 -14.14
N VAL A 162 -3.20 -5.73 -15.18
CA VAL A 162 -3.57 -6.02 -16.58
C VAL A 162 -3.50 -7.52 -16.86
N VAL A 163 -2.45 -8.20 -16.38
CA VAL A 163 -2.22 -9.64 -16.61
C VAL A 163 -3.30 -10.50 -15.98
N PHE A 164 -3.82 -10.08 -14.84
CA PHE A 164 -4.89 -10.80 -14.15
C PHE A 164 -6.31 -10.33 -14.54
N ASP A 165 -6.46 -9.12 -15.12
CA ASP A 165 -7.76 -8.46 -15.21
C ASP A 165 -8.44 -8.42 -13.82
N GLU A 166 -7.65 -8.04 -12.78
CA GLU A 166 -8.02 -8.13 -11.37
C GLU A 166 -9.36 -7.49 -11.09
N THR A 167 -9.53 -6.28 -11.59
CA THR A 167 -10.75 -5.50 -11.40
C THR A 167 -11.98 -6.28 -11.82
N LYS A 168 -11.94 -6.91 -13.01
CA LYS A 168 -13.04 -7.72 -13.53
C LYS A 168 -13.29 -8.94 -12.66
N ILE A 169 -12.22 -9.68 -12.28
CA ILE A 169 -12.34 -10.86 -11.42
C ILE A 169 -13.04 -10.53 -10.12
N VAL A 170 -12.65 -9.44 -9.44
CA VAL A 170 -13.21 -9.04 -8.15
C VAL A 170 -14.68 -8.63 -8.28
N TYR A 171 -15.00 -7.80 -9.28
CA TYR A 171 -16.38 -7.35 -9.50
C TYR A 171 -17.34 -8.48 -9.88
N GLU A 172 -16.91 -9.41 -10.74
CA GLU A 172 -17.73 -10.55 -11.14
C GLU A 172 -17.89 -11.54 -10.00
N HIS A 173 -16.81 -11.88 -9.27
CA HIS A 173 -16.84 -12.85 -8.19
C HIS A 173 -17.75 -12.42 -7.03
N TYR A 174 -17.68 -11.14 -6.65
CA TYR A 174 -18.48 -10.62 -5.53
C TYR A 174 -19.80 -9.98 -5.93
N GLY A 175 -20.04 -9.67 -7.22
CA GLY A 175 -21.26 -9.01 -7.71
C GLY A 175 -21.44 -7.61 -7.10
N ILE A 176 -20.37 -6.78 -7.11
CA ILE A 176 -20.30 -5.49 -6.44
C ILE A 176 -19.91 -4.37 -7.41
N ASP A 177 -20.03 -3.10 -6.94
CA ASP A 177 -19.67 -1.91 -7.72
C ASP A 177 -18.47 -1.16 -7.15
N LYS A 178 -17.99 -1.55 -5.98
CA LYS A 178 -16.76 -1.00 -5.36
C LYS A 178 -16.13 -2.01 -4.41
N TYR A 179 -14.81 -1.94 -4.27
CA TYR A 179 -14.07 -2.75 -3.29
C TYR A 179 -12.86 -1.99 -2.72
N LEU A 180 -12.42 -2.42 -1.54
CA LEU A 180 -11.23 -1.93 -0.88
C LEU A 180 -10.00 -2.68 -1.42
N TYR A 181 -9.02 -1.94 -1.93
CA TYR A 181 -7.73 -2.50 -2.36
C TYR A 181 -6.57 -1.87 -1.57
N ASP A 182 -5.34 -2.33 -1.78
CA ASP A 182 -4.17 -1.70 -1.21
C ASP A 182 -3.00 -1.61 -2.19
N ILE A 183 -2.14 -0.63 -1.92
CA ILE A 183 -0.83 -0.50 -2.53
C ILE A 183 0.22 -0.60 -1.42
N GLY A 184 0.31 -1.79 -0.83
CA GLY A 184 1.32 -2.19 0.11
C GLY A 184 0.89 -2.34 1.56
N LEU A 185 1.23 -3.51 2.10
CA LEU A 185 1.21 -3.87 3.51
C LEU A 185 2.65 -4.02 3.98
N SER A 186 3.06 -3.24 4.96
CA SER A 186 4.42 -3.25 5.49
C SER A 186 4.44 -3.39 7.00
N VAL A 187 5.44 -4.12 7.52
CA VAL A 187 5.72 -4.22 8.97
C VAL A 187 7.21 -3.96 9.17
N ASP A 188 7.54 -2.97 10.00
CA ASP A 188 8.90 -2.67 10.41
C ASP A 188 9.58 -3.94 10.96
N PRO A 189 10.78 -4.29 10.51
CA PRO A 189 11.53 -5.47 10.96
C PRO A 189 11.60 -5.62 12.48
N ALA A 190 11.69 -4.51 13.23
CA ALA A 190 11.73 -4.51 14.69
C ALA A 190 10.43 -5.03 15.34
N TYR A 191 9.32 -5.00 14.61
CA TYR A 191 7.99 -5.42 15.10
C TYR A 191 7.45 -6.65 14.38
N ARG A 192 8.29 -7.41 13.69
CA ARG A 192 7.92 -8.70 13.09
C ARG A 192 7.82 -9.80 14.13
N GLY A 193 7.11 -10.88 13.78
CA GLY A 193 6.88 -12.00 14.70
C GLY A 193 5.66 -11.86 15.60
N TYR A 194 5.05 -10.69 15.71
CA TYR A 194 3.83 -10.44 16.49
C TYR A 194 2.52 -10.74 15.73
N GLY A 195 2.58 -11.14 14.48
CA GLY A 195 1.40 -11.37 13.64
C GLY A 195 0.67 -10.09 13.22
N LEU A 196 1.35 -8.95 13.27
CA LEU A 196 0.78 -7.63 13.06
C LEU A 196 0.17 -7.45 11.67
N GLY A 197 0.82 -7.97 10.61
CA GLY A 197 0.28 -7.90 9.25
C GLY A 197 -1.11 -8.55 9.13
N LYS A 198 -1.30 -9.72 9.76
CA LYS A 198 -2.62 -10.38 9.83
C LYS A 198 -3.65 -9.54 10.58
N ASP A 199 -3.26 -8.92 11.70
CA ASP A 199 -4.20 -8.11 12.48
C ASP A 199 -4.58 -6.83 11.72
N ILE A 200 -3.65 -6.21 11.01
CA ILE A 200 -3.92 -5.05 10.13
C ILE A 200 -4.91 -5.46 9.02
N LEU A 201 -4.71 -6.59 8.35
CA LEU A 201 -5.64 -7.08 7.32
C LEU A 201 -7.05 -7.34 7.85
N LYS A 202 -7.19 -7.79 9.12
CA LYS A 202 -8.49 -7.99 9.75
C LYS A 202 -9.26 -6.69 10.01
N ILE A 203 -8.57 -5.54 10.11
CA ILE A 203 -9.24 -4.24 10.27
C ILE A 203 -10.07 -3.87 9.06
N ARG A 204 -9.76 -4.42 7.87
CA ARG A 204 -10.56 -4.16 6.67
C ARG A 204 -12.05 -4.52 6.84
N ASP A 205 -12.41 -5.48 7.71
CA ASP A 205 -13.81 -5.79 8.05
C ASP A 205 -14.50 -4.61 8.73
N LEU A 206 -13.78 -3.90 9.62
CA LEU A 206 -14.31 -2.73 10.31
C LEU A 206 -14.43 -1.53 9.36
N ILE A 207 -13.45 -1.35 8.48
CA ILE A 207 -13.44 -0.31 7.45
C ILE A 207 -14.61 -0.52 6.48
N GLY A 208 -14.79 -1.77 6.01
CA GLY A 208 -15.90 -2.11 5.11
C GLY A 208 -17.26 -1.72 5.66
N ARG A 209 -17.51 -2.05 6.93
CA ARG A 209 -18.76 -1.68 7.63
C ARG A 209 -18.93 -0.18 7.77
N GLU A 210 -17.86 0.51 8.19
CA GLU A 210 -17.91 1.96 8.42
C GLU A 210 -18.19 2.76 7.16
N TYR A 211 -17.51 2.39 6.07
CA TYR A 211 -17.57 3.15 4.81
C TYR A 211 -18.45 2.47 3.75
N ASN A 212 -19.23 1.46 4.17
CA ASN A 212 -20.13 0.72 3.29
C ASN A 212 -19.41 0.16 2.04
N ILE A 213 -18.27 -0.50 2.24
CA ILE A 213 -17.49 -1.15 1.18
C ILE A 213 -17.70 -2.65 1.31
N PRO A 214 -18.30 -3.32 0.29
CA PRO A 214 -18.83 -4.68 0.44
C PRO A 214 -17.77 -5.80 0.37
N ALA A 215 -16.60 -5.52 -0.19
CA ALA A 215 -15.53 -6.50 -0.33
C ALA A 215 -14.14 -5.86 -0.31
N THR A 216 -13.13 -6.68 -0.14
CA THR A 216 -11.73 -6.29 -0.32
C THR A 216 -11.01 -7.34 -1.16
N ALA A 217 -10.11 -6.89 -2.01
CA ALA A 217 -9.18 -7.76 -2.74
C ALA A 217 -7.86 -7.03 -2.94
N THR A 218 -6.78 -7.79 -3.09
CA THR A 218 -5.47 -7.28 -3.43
C THR A 218 -4.53 -8.42 -3.85
N GLU A 219 -3.38 -8.06 -4.36
CA GLU A 219 -2.31 -8.95 -4.75
C GLU A 219 -1.39 -9.28 -3.57
N PHE A 220 -1.02 -10.54 -3.44
CA PHE A 220 -0.08 -11.02 -2.43
C PHE A 220 1.10 -11.71 -3.12
N SER A 221 2.21 -11.00 -3.22
CA SER A 221 3.42 -11.41 -3.95
C SER A 221 4.37 -12.29 -3.13
N SER A 222 4.20 -12.40 -1.81
CA SER A 222 5.06 -13.21 -0.95
C SER A 222 4.29 -14.28 -0.20
N ILE A 223 4.96 -15.41 0.09
CA ILE A 223 4.37 -16.50 0.89
C ILE A 223 3.96 -16.06 2.30
N ILE A 224 4.64 -15.03 2.85
CA ILE A 224 4.32 -14.49 4.17
C ILE A 224 3.04 -13.66 4.11
N SER A 225 2.90 -12.80 3.09
CA SER A 225 1.69 -12.00 2.90
C SER A 225 0.48 -12.89 2.58
N GLN A 226 0.65 -13.91 1.71
CA GLN A 226 -0.37 -14.91 1.40
C GLN A 226 -0.86 -15.66 2.65
N LYS A 227 0.06 -16.10 3.53
CA LYS A 227 -0.31 -16.73 4.81
C LYS A 227 -1.03 -15.76 5.75
N SER A 228 -0.62 -14.50 5.79
CA SER A 228 -1.27 -13.47 6.59
C SER A 228 -2.70 -13.20 6.09
N ALA A 229 -2.89 -13.14 4.78
CA ALA A 229 -4.19 -12.97 4.13
C ALA A 229 -5.14 -14.14 4.45
N ARG A 230 -4.70 -15.39 4.25
CA ARG A 230 -5.48 -16.57 4.64
C ARG A 230 -5.85 -16.56 6.12
N GLY A 231 -4.89 -16.20 7.00
CA GLY A 231 -5.13 -16.05 8.44
C GLY A 231 -6.08 -14.88 8.82
N ALA A 232 -6.30 -13.94 7.90
CA ALA A 232 -7.25 -12.84 8.01
C ALA A 232 -8.60 -13.14 7.33
N GLY A 233 -8.78 -14.34 6.77
CA GLY A 233 -10.03 -14.79 6.16
C GLY A 233 -10.18 -14.47 4.68
N PHE A 234 -9.07 -14.12 3.99
CA PHE A 234 -9.08 -13.96 2.54
C PHE A 234 -9.11 -15.34 1.85
N GLU A 235 -9.89 -15.45 0.80
CA GLU A 235 -9.93 -16.58 -0.12
C GLU A 235 -9.10 -16.31 -1.38
N LEU A 236 -8.61 -17.36 -2.02
CA LEU A 236 -7.89 -17.25 -3.28
C LEU A 236 -8.90 -17.04 -4.42
N LEU A 237 -8.74 -15.98 -5.19
CA LEU A 237 -9.51 -15.72 -6.40
C LEU A 237 -8.79 -16.26 -7.62
N THR A 238 -7.51 -15.97 -7.76
CA THR A 238 -6.64 -16.48 -8.83
C THR A 238 -5.17 -16.41 -8.44
N ALA A 239 -4.32 -17.14 -9.17
CA ALA A 239 -2.86 -17.13 -8.96
C ALA A 239 -2.14 -17.33 -10.29
N LYS A 240 -0.91 -16.81 -10.37
CA LYS A 240 0.04 -17.09 -11.47
C LYS A 240 1.44 -17.33 -10.91
N ASP A 241 2.21 -18.17 -11.60
CA ASP A 241 3.64 -18.25 -11.36
C ASP A 241 4.31 -17.00 -11.97
N PHE A 242 5.28 -16.42 -11.27
CA PHE A 242 5.98 -15.23 -11.76
C PHE A 242 6.71 -15.45 -13.09
N VAL A 243 7.13 -16.69 -13.35
CA VAL A 243 7.79 -17.05 -14.62
C VAL A 243 6.87 -16.93 -15.84
N ASP A 244 5.56 -16.97 -15.63
CA ASP A 244 4.55 -16.86 -16.69
C ASP A 244 4.10 -15.41 -16.94
N ILE A 245 4.61 -14.46 -16.15
CA ILE A 245 4.33 -13.03 -16.33
C ILE A 245 5.35 -12.45 -17.30
N VAL A 246 5.00 -12.46 -18.58
CA VAL A 246 5.89 -12.10 -19.68
C VAL A 246 5.28 -11.01 -20.56
N ASP A 247 6.14 -10.26 -21.23
CA ASP A 247 5.73 -9.29 -22.26
C ASP A 247 5.34 -9.99 -23.58
N GLU A 248 4.96 -9.21 -24.57
CA GLU A 248 4.57 -9.68 -25.92
C GLU A 248 5.68 -10.46 -26.67
N ASN A 249 6.94 -10.31 -26.24
CA ASN A 249 8.10 -11.01 -26.80
C ASN A 249 8.50 -12.24 -25.98
N GLY A 250 7.75 -12.59 -24.92
CA GLY A 250 8.04 -13.70 -24.02
C GLY A 250 9.13 -13.39 -22.97
N LYS A 251 9.52 -12.13 -22.81
CA LYS A 251 10.48 -11.71 -21.80
C LYS A 251 9.78 -11.50 -20.45
N GLN A 252 10.34 -12.10 -19.38
CA GLN A 252 9.80 -11.96 -18.03
C GLN A 252 9.86 -10.50 -17.55
N TYR A 253 8.78 -10.02 -16.96
CA TYR A 253 8.74 -8.71 -16.27
C TYR A 253 9.58 -8.70 -14.99
N PHE A 254 9.63 -9.85 -14.28
CA PHE A 254 10.25 -9.98 -12.95
C PHE A 254 11.30 -11.10 -12.92
N PRO A 255 12.38 -11.01 -13.70
CA PRO A 255 13.39 -12.07 -13.76
C PRO A 255 14.14 -12.19 -12.43
N GLY A 256 14.20 -13.42 -11.88
CA GLY A 256 14.90 -13.68 -10.63
C GLY A 256 14.16 -13.27 -9.35
N VAL A 257 12.85 -12.95 -9.45
CA VAL A 257 12.02 -12.75 -8.26
C VAL A 257 12.06 -13.99 -7.35
N LYS A 258 12.23 -13.77 -6.05
CA LYS A 258 12.41 -14.86 -5.08
C LYS A 258 11.12 -15.62 -4.75
N SER A 259 9.98 -15.00 -5.01
CA SER A 259 8.67 -15.62 -4.80
C SER A 259 8.31 -16.48 -6.03
N LYS A 260 7.66 -17.62 -5.80
CA LYS A 260 7.21 -18.48 -6.90
C LYS A 260 5.94 -17.94 -7.54
N THR A 261 4.96 -17.55 -6.70
CA THR A 261 3.62 -17.20 -7.14
C THR A 261 3.22 -15.82 -6.64
N ILE A 262 2.36 -15.17 -7.40
CA ILE A 262 1.55 -14.03 -6.96
C ILE A 262 0.09 -14.48 -6.95
N GLU A 263 -0.64 -14.09 -5.91
CA GLU A 263 -2.02 -14.49 -5.68
C GLU A 263 -2.90 -13.25 -5.52
N ILE A 264 -4.00 -13.20 -6.26
CA ILE A 264 -5.10 -12.29 -5.97
C ILE A 264 -6.00 -12.98 -4.97
N MET A 265 -6.16 -12.37 -3.83
CA MET A 265 -7.01 -12.88 -2.76
C MET A 265 -7.99 -11.78 -2.32
N GLY A 266 -9.18 -12.20 -1.94
CA GLY A 266 -10.21 -11.27 -1.50
C GLY A 266 -11.09 -11.86 -0.43
N LYS A 267 -12.02 -11.06 0.09
CA LYS A 267 -13.12 -11.49 0.95
C LYS A 267 -14.27 -10.50 0.95
N ARG A 268 -15.48 -10.97 1.28
CA ARG A 268 -16.58 -10.08 1.61
C ARG A 268 -16.32 -9.41 2.95
N LEU A 269 -16.64 -8.14 3.05
CA LEU A 269 -16.60 -7.36 4.26
C LEU A 269 -18.03 -7.27 4.82
N SER A 270 -18.22 -7.74 6.04
CA SER A 270 -19.53 -7.86 6.72
C SER A 270 -19.61 -6.96 7.93
#